data_febcf076933ae8443fc0d5a4cc56b82e
#
_entry.id   febcf076933ae8443fc0d5a4cc56b82e
#
_cell.length_a   1.000
_cell.length_b   1.000
_cell.length_c   1.000
_cell.angle_alpha   90.00
_cell.angle_beta   90.00
_cell.angle_gamma   90.00
#
_symmetry.space_group_name_H-M   'P 1'
#
loop_
_entity.id
_entity.type
_entity.pdbx_description
1 polymer ?
#
loop_
_entity_poly.entity_id
_entity_poly.type
_entity_poly.pdbx_seq_one_letter_code
_entity_poly.pdbx_strand_id
1 'polypeptide(L)'
;MDLWPLYDQADYAAFGSLFGVRNHAGFHPLAPDRGLPVDLSSGLRSQLESWVAAGDMYGASWVSWAELASLDPAATPGHFVGRLTWHAKSLPSVLHQQLVPDPWPPEALAVVGTPTPGPHSTMGPVEWTTGELMCRYEPLTVGAVLGPETHWPHVFAVMKALAGRFGDDGVRLVVAFD
;
A
#
# COMPACT_ATOMS: atom_id res chain seq x y z
N MET A 1 -24.77 -0.08 -6.74
CA MET A 1 -24.72 -0.83 -5.47
C MET A 1 -23.44 -0.41 -4.79
N ASP A 2 -23.54 0.09 -3.57
CA ASP A 2 -22.40 0.51 -2.77
C ASP A 2 -22.17 -0.52 -1.67
N LEU A 3 -20.92 -0.88 -1.42
CA LEU A 3 -20.50 -1.72 -0.31
C LEU A 3 -19.64 -0.85 0.62
N TRP A 4 -19.98 -0.82 1.90
CA TRP A 4 -19.33 0.04 2.86
C TRP A 4 -19.30 -0.56 4.27
N PRO A 5 -18.23 -0.35 5.03
CA PRO A 5 -16.86 -0.14 4.57
C PRO A 5 -16.22 -1.47 4.12
N LEU A 6 -15.37 -1.45 3.11
CA LEU A 6 -14.57 -2.62 2.73
C LEU A 6 -13.19 -2.63 3.41
N TYR A 7 -12.72 -1.47 3.81
CA TYR A 7 -11.40 -1.28 4.43
C TYR A 7 -11.45 -0.09 5.39
N ASP A 8 -11.02 -0.28 6.62
CA ASP A 8 -11.06 0.70 7.71
C ASP A 8 -9.72 0.85 8.44
N GLN A 9 -8.62 0.36 7.84
CA GLN A 9 -7.30 0.38 8.44
C GLN A 9 -6.47 1.58 7.96
N ALA A 10 -5.63 2.12 8.85
CA ALA A 10 -4.64 3.12 8.49
C ALA A 10 -3.42 2.44 7.83
N ASP A 11 -3.41 2.36 6.50
CA ASP A 11 -2.34 1.75 5.71
C ASP A 11 -1.68 2.78 4.80
N TYR A 12 -0.78 3.57 5.37
CA TYR A 12 -0.13 4.66 4.65
C TYR A 12 0.70 4.21 3.45
N ALA A 13 1.29 3.01 3.50
CA ALA A 13 2.08 2.50 2.39
C ALA A 13 1.19 2.16 1.19
N ALA A 14 0.07 1.49 1.44
CA ALA A 14 -0.91 1.17 0.40
C ALA A 14 -1.61 2.43 -0.13
N PHE A 15 -2.08 3.32 0.75
CA PHE A 15 -2.69 4.59 0.32
C PHE A 15 -1.69 5.49 -0.40
N GLY A 16 -0.42 5.48 0.00
CA GLY A 16 0.66 6.15 -0.72
C GLY A 16 0.84 5.61 -2.13
N SER A 17 0.85 4.28 -2.29
CA SER A 17 1.02 3.64 -3.59
C SER A 17 -0.20 3.78 -4.52
N LEU A 18 -1.41 3.78 -3.97
CA LEU A 18 -2.64 3.90 -4.76
C LEU A 18 -3.04 5.35 -5.01
N PHE A 19 -3.00 6.20 -3.99
CA PHE A 19 -3.63 7.52 -4.02
C PHE A 19 -2.68 8.69 -3.71
N GLY A 20 -1.43 8.43 -3.38
CA GLY A 20 -0.46 9.47 -3.04
C GLY A 20 -0.62 10.06 -1.63
N VAL A 21 -1.56 9.56 -0.82
CA VAL A 21 -1.84 10.06 0.52
C VAL A 21 -0.79 9.56 1.50
N ARG A 22 -0.18 10.48 2.27
CA ARG A 22 0.91 10.17 3.21
C ARG A 22 2.00 9.28 2.61
N ASN A 23 2.32 9.54 1.35
CA ASN A 23 3.24 8.74 0.52
C ASN A 23 4.71 8.95 0.92
N HIS A 24 5.05 8.59 2.14
CA HIS A 24 6.41 8.73 2.68
C HIS A 24 7.43 7.84 1.96
N ALA A 25 6.97 6.74 1.38
CA ALA A 25 7.82 5.83 0.62
C ALA A 25 8.16 6.34 -0.79
N GLY A 26 7.42 7.31 -1.31
CA GLY A 26 7.65 7.89 -2.64
C GLY A 26 7.24 6.99 -3.80
N PHE A 27 6.18 6.20 -3.64
CA PHE A 27 5.57 5.50 -4.76
C PHE A 27 5.03 6.49 -5.82
N HIS A 28 4.98 6.07 -7.08
CA HIS A 28 4.20 6.75 -8.10
C HIS A 28 2.73 6.34 -7.93
N PRO A 29 1.86 7.23 -7.45
CA PRO A 29 0.50 6.84 -7.12
C PRO A 29 -0.32 6.55 -8.38
N LEU A 30 -1.16 5.49 -8.30
CA LEU A 30 -1.99 5.06 -9.42
C LEU A 30 -3.13 6.06 -9.72
N ALA A 31 -3.74 6.61 -8.69
CA ALA A 31 -4.97 7.39 -8.79
C ALA A 31 -4.99 8.59 -7.81
N PRO A 32 -4.03 9.54 -7.92
CA PRO A 32 -3.99 10.67 -7.00
C PRO A 32 -5.09 11.69 -7.29
N ASP A 33 -5.67 12.27 -6.23
CA ASP A 33 -6.51 13.47 -6.24
C ASP A 33 -7.66 13.51 -7.27
N ARG A 34 -8.30 12.38 -7.53
CA ARG A 34 -9.40 12.31 -8.52
C ARG A 34 -10.73 12.89 -8.02
N GLY A 35 -10.84 13.14 -6.72
CA GLY A 35 -12.10 13.51 -6.11
C GLY A 35 -13.12 12.38 -6.11
N LEU A 36 -14.40 12.72 -6.01
CA LEU A 36 -15.49 11.74 -6.08
C LEU A 36 -15.88 11.43 -7.53
N PRO A 37 -16.19 10.16 -7.87
CA PRO A 37 -16.70 9.81 -9.19
C PRO A 37 -17.97 10.61 -9.51
N VAL A 38 -18.11 11.04 -10.76
CA VAL A 38 -19.29 11.83 -11.20
C VAL A 38 -20.60 11.04 -11.14
N ASP A 39 -20.52 9.72 -11.27
CA ASP A 39 -21.64 8.76 -11.25
C ASP A 39 -21.81 8.05 -9.90
N LEU A 40 -21.21 8.59 -8.83
CA LEU A 40 -21.42 8.09 -7.48
C LEU A 40 -22.91 8.18 -7.09
N SER A 41 -23.41 7.18 -6.36
CA SER A 41 -24.80 7.22 -5.87
C SER A 41 -25.05 8.47 -5.03
N SER A 42 -26.26 9.01 -5.11
CA SER A 42 -26.61 10.24 -4.38
C SER A 42 -26.49 10.06 -2.87
N GLY A 43 -26.81 8.88 -2.34
CA GLY A 43 -26.71 8.57 -0.93
C GLY A 43 -25.24 8.61 -0.43
N LEU A 44 -24.34 7.89 -1.12
CA LEU A 44 -22.93 7.87 -0.74
C LEU A 44 -22.27 9.24 -0.94
N ARG A 45 -22.62 9.93 -2.05
CA ARG A 45 -22.14 11.30 -2.28
C ARG A 45 -22.51 12.24 -1.13
N SER A 46 -23.78 12.29 -0.77
CA SER A 46 -24.24 13.17 0.33
C SER A 46 -23.57 12.84 1.66
N GLN A 47 -23.31 11.57 1.92
CA GLN A 47 -22.61 11.16 3.14
C GLN A 47 -21.15 11.65 3.13
N LEU A 48 -20.41 11.42 2.04
CA LEU A 48 -19.01 11.85 1.93
C LEU A 48 -18.88 13.37 1.96
N GLU A 49 -19.76 14.09 1.26
CA GLU A 49 -19.80 15.56 1.29
C GLU A 49 -20.12 16.10 2.69
N SER A 50 -20.97 15.41 3.45
CA SER A 50 -21.28 15.76 4.86
C SER A 50 -20.03 15.62 5.74
N TRP A 51 -19.24 14.57 5.60
CA TRP A 51 -18.01 14.38 6.37
C TRP A 51 -16.92 15.40 6.01
N VAL A 52 -16.78 15.74 4.73
CA VAL A 52 -15.88 16.82 4.31
C VAL A 52 -16.33 18.17 4.89
N ALA A 53 -17.64 18.47 4.88
CA ALA A 53 -18.16 19.70 5.44
C ALA A 53 -18.01 19.80 6.97
N ALA A 54 -18.04 18.66 7.67
CA ALA A 54 -17.78 18.55 9.10
C ALA A 54 -16.30 18.68 9.47
N GLY A 55 -15.39 18.57 8.49
CA GLY A 55 -13.95 18.53 8.71
C GLY A 55 -13.42 17.15 9.14
N ASP A 56 -14.25 16.13 9.07
CA ASP A 56 -13.88 14.74 9.41
C ASP A 56 -13.06 14.08 8.29
N MET A 57 -13.14 14.64 7.08
CA MET A 57 -12.38 14.16 5.90
C MET A 57 -11.83 15.34 5.09
N TYR A 58 -10.63 15.17 4.52
CA TYR A 58 -9.95 16.24 3.77
C TYR A 58 -9.75 15.96 2.28
N GLY A 59 -10.08 14.76 1.80
CA GLY A 59 -9.93 14.43 0.38
C GLY A 59 -10.61 13.12 0.03
N ALA A 60 -10.73 12.89 -1.27
CA ALA A 60 -11.25 11.65 -1.80
C ALA A 60 -10.53 11.29 -3.11
N SER A 61 -10.47 10.01 -3.43
CA SER A 61 -10.04 9.52 -4.72
C SER A 61 -10.74 8.19 -5.04
N TRP A 62 -10.50 7.67 -6.23
CA TRP A 62 -11.03 6.38 -6.65
C TRP A 62 -10.13 5.71 -7.67
N VAL A 63 -10.22 4.39 -7.75
CA VAL A 63 -9.51 3.56 -8.71
C VAL A 63 -10.45 2.47 -9.25
N SER A 64 -10.38 2.18 -10.55
CA SER A 64 -11.16 1.09 -11.15
C SER A 64 -10.48 -0.26 -10.91
N TRP A 65 -11.27 -1.34 -11.05
CA TRP A 65 -10.70 -2.68 -11.05
C TRP A 65 -9.73 -2.89 -12.22
N ALA A 66 -10.02 -2.35 -13.40
CA ALA A 66 -9.13 -2.42 -14.55
C ALA A 66 -7.73 -1.88 -14.25
N GLU A 67 -7.66 -0.73 -13.57
CA GLU A 67 -6.40 -0.12 -13.17
C GLU A 67 -5.67 -0.95 -12.11
N LEU A 68 -6.38 -1.42 -11.07
CA LEU A 68 -5.80 -2.28 -10.04
C LEU A 68 -5.28 -3.60 -10.59
N ALA A 69 -6.01 -4.22 -11.51
CA ALA A 69 -5.62 -5.46 -12.15
C ALA A 69 -4.39 -5.32 -13.06
N SER A 70 -4.07 -4.10 -13.48
CA SER A 70 -2.90 -3.78 -14.30
C SER A 70 -1.64 -3.41 -13.50
N LEU A 71 -1.74 -3.32 -12.17
CA LEU A 71 -0.60 -2.98 -11.31
C LEU A 71 0.53 -4.01 -11.46
N ASP A 72 1.74 -3.49 -11.58
CA ASP A 72 2.93 -4.34 -11.50
C ASP A 72 3.32 -4.55 -10.02
N PRO A 73 3.20 -5.78 -9.50
CA PRO A 73 3.53 -6.05 -8.11
C PRO A 73 5.02 -5.88 -7.78
N ALA A 74 5.90 -5.91 -8.80
CA ALA A 74 7.34 -5.72 -8.62
C ALA A 74 7.78 -4.26 -8.65
N ALA A 75 6.88 -3.33 -8.99
CA ALA A 75 7.20 -1.90 -9.01
C ALA A 75 7.60 -1.39 -7.62
N THR A 76 8.65 -0.57 -7.57
CA THR A 76 9.25 -0.01 -6.34
C THR A 76 9.00 1.48 -6.21
N PRO A 77 9.04 2.04 -4.98
CA PRO A 77 9.01 3.50 -4.78
C PRO A 77 10.32 4.14 -5.22
N GLY A 78 10.26 5.46 -5.49
CA GLY A 78 11.44 6.22 -5.92
C GLY A 78 12.44 6.55 -4.81
N HIS A 79 12.00 6.55 -3.54
CA HIS A 79 12.83 7.02 -2.42
C HIS A 79 13.41 5.91 -1.57
N PHE A 80 12.66 4.84 -1.32
CA PHE A 80 13.09 3.75 -0.45
C PHE A 80 13.35 2.50 -1.27
N VAL A 81 14.37 1.75 -0.88
CA VAL A 81 14.74 0.50 -1.55
C VAL A 81 14.20 -0.73 -0.81
N GLY A 82 13.81 -0.58 0.45
CA GLY A 82 13.22 -1.68 1.21
C GLY A 82 12.93 -1.35 2.67
N ARG A 83 12.55 -2.38 3.40
CA ARG A 83 12.24 -2.36 4.83
C ARG A 83 13.15 -3.32 5.57
N LEU A 84 13.76 -2.84 6.65
CA LEU A 84 14.47 -3.66 7.63
C LEU A 84 13.60 -3.83 8.86
N THR A 85 13.45 -5.06 9.34
CA THR A 85 12.77 -5.39 10.58
C THR A 85 13.67 -6.21 11.49
N TRP A 86 13.56 -5.96 12.78
CA TRP A 86 14.27 -6.67 13.83
C TRP A 86 13.27 -7.30 14.80
N HIS A 87 13.44 -8.58 15.06
CA HIS A 87 12.66 -9.35 16.03
C HIS A 87 13.58 -9.94 17.08
N ALA A 88 13.13 -10.05 18.32
CA ALA A 88 13.82 -10.91 19.27
C ALA A 88 13.62 -12.38 18.88
N LYS A 89 14.66 -13.22 18.93
CA LYS A 89 14.55 -14.66 18.66
C LYS A 89 13.51 -15.36 19.51
N SER A 90 13.29 -14.88 20.72
CA SER A 90 12.33 -15.43 21.67
C SER A 90 10.91 -14.93 21.55
N LEU A 91 10.66 -13.89 20.74
CA LEU A 91 9.36 -13.22 20.61
C LEU A 91 9.07 -12.92 19.14
N PRO A 92 7.88 -13.25 18.64
CA PRO A 92 7.49 -12.97 17.25
C PRO A 92 7.21 -11.48 16.98
N SER A 93 7.21 -10.64 18.02
CA SER A 93 6.92 -9.21 17.88
C SER A 93 8.08 -8.44 17.24
N VAL A 94 7.75 -7.54 16.33
CA VAL A 94 8.70 -6.59 15.76
C VAL A 94 9.19 -5.65 16.85
N LEU A 95 10.50 -5.62 17.08
CA LEU A 95 11.14 -4.70 18.04
C LEU A 95 11.42 -3.35 17.41
N HIS A 96 11.87 -3.36 16.16
CA HIS A 96 12.23 -2.18 15.42
C HIS A 96 11.99 -2.38 13.92
N GLN A 97 11.60 -1.32 13.23
CA GLN A 97 11.41 -1.31 11.79
C GLN A 97 11.97 -0.01 11.23
N GLN A 98 12.71 -0.11 10.14
CA GLN A 98 13.28 1.03 9.45
C GLN A 98 13.00 0.91 7.95
N LEU A 99 12.52 2.00 7.35
CA LEU A 99 12.53 2.16 5.90
C LEU A 99 13.91 2.68 5.50
N VAL A 100 14.55 1.99 4.56
CA VAL A 100 15.87 2.41 4.09
C VAL A 100 15.72 3.25 2.82
N PRO A 101 16.43 4.33 2.62
CA PRO A 101 17.81 4.21 2.23
C PRO A 101 18.85 4.65 3.25
N ASP A 102 18.58 5.35 4.33
CA ASP A 102 19.71 6.00 4.96
C ASP A 102 19.61 6.08 6.50
N PRO A 103 20.70 5.79 7.25
CA PRO A 103 21.85 4.97 6.84
C PRO A 103 21.58 3.48 7.00
N TRP A 104 22.02 2.67 6.04
CA TRP A 104 21.96 1.22 6.16
C TRP A 104 22.89 0.74 7.28
N PRO A 105 22.43 -0.16 8.18
CA PRO A 105 23.30 -0.79 9.16
C PRO A 105 24.42 -1.56 8.45
N PRO A 106 25.69 -1.47 8.95
CA PRO A 106 26.80 -2.18 8.33
C PRO A 106 26.60 -3.69 8.21
N GLU A 107 25.94 -4.30 9.20
CA GLU A 107 25.60 -5.73 9.19
C GLU A 107 24.59 -6.08 8.10
N ALA A 108 23.64 -5.19 7.82
CA ALA A 108 22.69 -5.37 6.72
C ALA A 108 23.41 -5.29 5.36
N LEU A 109 24.29 -4.31 5.17
CA LEU A 109 25.10 -4.19 3.97
C LEU A 109 25.98 -5.40 3.71
N ALA A 110 26.54 -6.01 4.78
CA ALA A 110 27.36 -7.21 4.65
C ALA A 110 26.57 -8.42 4.12
N VAL A 111 25.27 -8.51 4.42
CA VAL A 111 24.42 -9.64 4.04
C VAL A 111 23.66 -9.36 2.73
N VAL A 112 23.07 -8.18 2.62
CA VAL A 112 22.18 -7.81 1.49
C VAL A 112 22.98 -7.22 0.33
N GLY A 113 24.16 -6.65 0.60
CA GLY A 113 24.89 -5.81 -0.35
C GLY A 113 24.33 -4.38 -0.36
N THR A 114 24.71 -3.60 -1.36
CA THR A 114 24.18 -2.24 -1.54
C THR A 114 23.01 -2.28 -2.52
N PRO A 115 21.76 -2.20 -2.04
CA PRO A 115 20.62 -2.17 -2.95
C PRO A 115 20.64 -0.91 -3.80
N THR A 116 20.27 -1.06 -5.06
CA THR A 116 20.17 0.07 -5.99
C THR A 116 18.71 0.37 -6.25
N PRO A 117 18.24 1.60 -6.03
CA PRO A 117 16.89 1.99 -6.42
C PRO A 117 16.67 1.77 -7.93
N GLY A 118 15.51 1.26 -8.28
CA GLY A 118 15.14 0.99 -9.66
C GLY A 118 13.63 0.79 -9.77
N PRO A 119 13.08 0.77 -10.99
CA PRO A 119 11.63 0.64 -11.19
C PRO A 119 11.07 -0.71 -10.75
N HIS A 120 11.92 -1.73 -10.64
CA HIS A 120 11.52 -3.08 -10.21
C HIS A 120 12.56 -3.65 -9.26
N SER A 121 12.11 -4.39 -8.26
CA SER A 121 13.01 -5.14 -7.39
C SER A 121 13.26 -6.53 -7.94
N THR A 122 14.53 -6.89 -8.07
CA THR A 122 14.98 -8.24 -8.41
C THR A 122 15.39 -9.05 -7.18
N MET A 123 15.43 -8.41 -6.01
CA MET A 123 15.80 -9.04 -4.73
C MET A 123 14.57 -9.59 -4.04
N GLY A 124 14.67 -10.80 -3.52
CA GLY A 124 13.70 -11.35 -2.58
C GLY A 124 13.98 -10.92 -1.13
N PRO A 125 13.12 -11.33 -0.18
CA PRO A 125 13.39 -11.18 1.25
C PRO A 125 14.66 -11.90 1.66
N VAL A 126 15.45 -11.30 2.55
CA VAL A 126 16.69 -11.88 3.10
C VAL A 126 16.61 -11.83 4.63
N GLU A 127 16.91 -12.94 5.29
CA GLU A 127 16.94 -13.05 6.74
C GLU A 127 18.35 -13.40 7.23
N TRP A 128 18.74 -12.81 8.36
CA TRP A 128 19.99 -13.13 9.04
C TRP A 128 19.81 -12.95 10.55
N THR A 129 20.81 -13.35 11.29
CA THR A 129 20.82 -13.24 12.74
C THR A 129 22.00 -12.39 13.21
N THR A 130 21.75 -11.44 14.10
CA THR A 130 22.77 -10.66 14.79
C THR A 130 22.57 -10.77 16.29
N GLY A 131 23.43 -11.51 16.98
CA GLY A 131 23.27 -11.80 18.41
C GLY A 131 21.92 -12.49 18.69
N GLU A 132 21.11 -11.89 19.55
CA GLU A 132 19.78 -12.38 19.92
C GLU A 132 18.64 -11.84 19.03
N LEU A 133 18.99 -11.12 17.96
CA LEU A 133 18.03 -10.56 17.03
C LEU A 133 17.99 -11.38 15.75
N MET A 134 16.78 -11.58 15.24
CA MET A 134 16.51 -11.98 13.87
C MET A 134 16.21 -10.72 13.06
N CYS A 135 16.95 -10.53 11.98
CA CYS A 135 16.83 -9.40 11.10
C CYS A 135 16.26 -9.86 9.76
N ARG A 136 15.37 -9.06 9.18
CA ARG A 136 14.77 -9.35 7.87
C ARG A 136 14.79 -8.09 7.02
N TYR A 137 15.33 -8.23 5.83
CA TYR A 137 15.15 -7.26 4.74
C TYR A 137 14.05 -7.71 3.81
N GLU A 138 13.20 -6.78 3.41
CA GLU A 138 12.20 -6.98 2.37
C GLU A 138 12.26 -5.82 1.39
N PRO A 139 12.35 -6.08 0.07
CA PRO A 139 12.20 -4.99 -0.90
C PRO A 139 10.80 -4.38 -0.76
N LEU A 140 10.73 -3.07 -0.73
CA LEU A 140 9.45 -2.38 -0.72
C LEU A 140 8.91 -2.31 -2.15
N THR A 141 7.87 -3.06 -2.42
CA THR A 141 7.21 -3.13 -3.73
C THR A 141 5.72 -2.92 -3.59
N VAL A 142 5.03 -2.65 -4.71
CA VAL A 142 3.56 -2.62 -4.74
C VAL A 142 2.98 -3.94 -4.21
N GLY A 143 3.57 -5.08 -4.60
CA GLY A 143 3.16 -6.40 -4.10
C GLY A 143 3.40 -6.60 -2.59
N ALA A 144 4.40 -5.94 -2.01
CA ALA A 144 4.65 -5.98 -0.57
C ALA A 144 3.62 -5.17 0.23
N VAL A 145 3.07 -4.10 -0.33
CA VAL A 145 2.10 -3.23 0.36
C VAL A 145 0.64 -3.55 0.05
N LEU A 146 0.36 -4.26 -1.05
CA LEU A 146 -1.00 -4.63 -1.47
C LEU A 146 -1.20 -6.15 -1.58
N GLY A 147 -0.16 -6.95 -1.32
CA GLY A 147 -0.12 -8.38 -1.59
C GLY A 147 -0.73 -9.27 -0.51
N PRO A 148 -0.47 -10.60 -0.61
CA PRO A 148 -1.15 -11.62 0.18
C PRO A 148 -1.04 -11.47 1.71
N GLU A 149 0.05 -10.89 2.18
CA GLU A 149 0.31 -10.70 3.61
C GLU A 149 -0.37 -9.47 4.21
N THR A 150 -1.21 -8.77 3.42
CA THR A 150 -1.94 -7.56 3.81
C THR A 150 -3.45 -7.82 3.89
N HIS A 151 -4.23 -6.82 4.27
CA HIS A 151 -5.70 -6.91 4.25
C HIS A 151 -6.32 -6.58 2.87
N TRP A 152 -5.51 -6.16 1.87
CA TRP A 152 -5.98 -5.77 0.55
C TRP A 152 -6.55 -6.91 -0.31
N PRO A 153 -6.06 -8.17 -0.22
CA PRO A 153 -6.59 -9.25 -1.04
C PRO A 153 -8.10 -9.46 -0.96
N HIS A 154 -8.72 -9.24 0.21
CA HIS A 154 -10.17 -9.37 0.33
C HIS A 154 -10.92 -8.25 -0.41
N VAL A 155 -10.40 -7.01 -0.39
CA VAL A 155 -10.95 -5.88 -1.17
C VAL A 155 -10.88 -6.20 -2.66
N PHE A 156 -9.72 -6.67 -3.13
CA PHE A 156 -9.50 -7.04 -4.53
C PHE A 156 -10.37 -8.23 -4.96
N ALA A 157 -10.57 -9.23 -4.09
CA ALA A 157 -11.44 -10.36 -4.38
C ALA A 157 -12.89 -9.91 -4.58
N VAL A 158 -13.39 -8.99 -3.76
CA VAL A 158 -14.74 -8.41 -3.91
C VAL A 158 -14.83 -7.61 -5.22
N MET A 159 -13.88 -6.73 -5.50
CA MET A 159 -13.87 -5.95 -6.74
C MET A 159 -13.83 -6.85 -7.98
N LYS A 160 -12.97 -7.87 -7.98
CA LYS A 160 -12.88 -8.86 -9.06
C LYS A 160 -14.20 -9.62 -9.30
N ALA A 161 -14.86 -10.04 -8.21
CA ALA A 161 -16.13 -10.74 -8.31
C ALA A 161 -17.24 -9.84 -8.91
N LEU A 162 -17.25 -8.55 -8.53
CA LEU A 162 -18.18 -7.57 -9.09
C LEU A 162 -17.84 -7.25 -10.55
N ALA A 163 -16.57 -7.17 -10.91
CA ALA A 163 -16.12 -6.89 -12.27
C ALA A 163 -16.57 -7.96 -13.27
N GLY A 164 -16.68 -9.23 -12.85
CA GLY A 164 -17.26 -10.29 -13.65
C GLY A 164 -18.73 -10.04 -14.07
N ARG A 165 -19.45 -9.18 -13.35
CA ARG A 165 -20.82 -8.82 -13.66
C ARG A 165 -20.97 -7.44 -14.32
N PHE A 166 -20.17 -6.47 -13.91
CA PHE A 166 -20.32 -5.06 -14.29
C PHE A 166 -19.24 -4.56 -15.24
N GLY A 167 -18.27 -5.40 -15.59
CA GLY A 167 -17.07 -5.03 -16.34
C GLY A 167 -16.00 -4.40 -15.45
N ASP A 168 -14.75 -4.48 -15.89
CA ASP A 168 -13.60 -4.05 -15.11
C ASP A 168 -13.59 -2.54 -14.83
N ASP A 169 -14.05 -1.73 -15.79
CA ASP A 169 -14.18 -0.27 -15.62
C ASP A 169 -15.45 0.12 -14.84
N GLY A 170 -16.42 -0.79 -14.72
CA GLY A 170 -17.67 -0.56 -14.00
C GLY A 170 -17.57 -0.72 -12.49
N VAL A 171 -16.44 -1.23 -11.98
CA VAL A 171 -16.20 -1.43 -10.53
C VAL A 171 -15.10 -0.50 -10.06
N ARG A 172 -15.40 0.28 -9.02
CA ARG A 172 -14.46 1.25 -8.45
C ARG A 172 -14.36 1.10 -6.94
N LEU A 173 -13.15 1.24 -6.45
CA LEU A 173 -12.86 1.51 -5.05
C LEU A 173 -12.84 3.03 -4.87
N VAL A 174 -13.74 3.55 -4.07
CA VAL A 174 -13.79 4.96 -3.68
C VAL A 174 -13.27 5.07 -2.27
N VAL A 175 -12.36 5.98 -2.03
CA VAL A 175 -11.73 6.22 -0.74
C VAL A 175 -11.89 7.68 -0.33
N ALA A 176 -12.00 7.90 0.96
CA ALA A 176 -11.94 9.22 1.56
C ALA A 176 -10.95 9.17 2.74
N PHE A 177 -10.32 10.29 3.01
CA PHE A 177 -9.18 10.38 3.93
C PHE A 177 -9.50 11.30 5.11
N ASP A 178 -9.13 10.86 6.32
CA ASP A 178 -9.18 11.61 7.58
C ASP A 178 -7.78 12.16 8.00
#